data_ab3232c9ec0522ec7d179c4501aeb097
#
_entry.id   ab3232c9ec0522ec7d179c4501aeb097
#
_cell.length_a   1.000
_cell.length_b   1.000
_cell.length_c   1.000
_cell.angle_alpha   90.00
_cell.angle_beta   90.00
_cell.angle_gamma   90.00
#
_symmetry.space_group_name_H-M   'P 1'
#
loop_
_entity.id
_entity.type
_entity.pdbx_description
1 polymer ?
#
loop_
_entity_poly.entity_id
_entity_poly.type
_entity_poly.pdbx_seq_one_letter_code
_entity_poly.pdbx_strand_id
1 'polypeptide(L)'
;MALGPDLWRLRTLQAEVEAAGLEPVASYLSLTEVSEYARGMPAERLEARLHPRLPPPDARVICFYPMSKRREEAGNWYTLPYEERYRLMEGHGRVGRNYRGRVVQLVTGSTGLDDWEWGVTLFAADPADLKDVVYTLRFDEASAVYAEFGPFYLGLLAPVEEVLARAGLD
;
A
#
# COMPACT_ATOMS: atom_id res chain seq x y z
N MET A 1 7.82 4.77 -5.76
CA MET A 1 8.00 3.79 -4.64
C MET A 1 9.29 3.03 -4.88
N ALA A 2 10.11 2.83 -3.84
CA ALA A 2 11.31 2.01 -3.90
C ALA A 2 11.22 0.87 -2.87
N LEU A 3 11.78 -0.28 -3.21
CA LEU A 3 12.00 -1.40 -2.29
C LEU A 3 13.50 -1.64 -2.16
N GLY A 4 13.97 -1.81 -0.94
CA GLY A 4 15.39 -2.06 -0.68
C GLY A 4 15.58 -2.91 0.56
N PRO A 5 16.71 -3.64 0.67
CA PRO A 5 16.98 -4.51 1.81
C PRO A 5 17.36 -3.75 3.08
N ASP A 6 17.75 -2.48 2.95
CA ASP A 6 18.18 -1.64 4.07
C ASP A 6 17.96 -0.14 3.77
N LEU A 7 17.99 0.66 4.84
CA LEU A 7 17.75 2.11 4.77
C LEU A 7 18.86 2.88 4.03
N TRP A 8 20.11 2.38 4.05
CA TRP A 8 21.22 3.06 3.39
C TRP A 8 21.03 3.03 1.87
N ARG A 9 20.58 1.90 1.31
CA ARG A 9 20.27 1.80 -0.11
C ARG A 9 19.12 2.69 -0.53
N LEU A 10 18.07 2.78 0.30
CA LEU A 10 16.95 3.69 0.04
C LEU A 10 17.38 5.16 0.11
N ARG A 11 18.24 5.52 1.07
CA ARG A 11 18.82 6.88 1.16
C ARG A 11 19.73 7.20 -0.03
N THR A 12 20.52 6.22 -0.50
CA THR A 12 21.34 6.41 -1.70
C THR A 12 20.49 6.71 -2.93
N LEU A 13 19.43 5.92 -3.16
CA LEU A 13 18.49 6.18 -4.24
C LEU A 13 17.85 7.57 -4.14
N GLN A 14 17.46 7.99 -2.95
CA GLN A 14 16.91 9.35 -2.76
C GLN A 14 17.94 10.42 -3.15
N ALA A 15 19.21 10.27 -2.76
CA ALA A 15 20.26 11.20 -3.13
C ALA A 15 20.53 11.24 -4.64
N GLU A 16 20.42 10.10 -5.32
CA GLU A 16 20.52 10.02 -6.79
C GLU A 16 19.36 10.75 -7.48
N VAL A 17 18.14 10.60 -6.97
CA VAL A 17 16.95 11.31 -7.45
C VAL A 17 17.10 12.84 -7.26
N GLU A 18 17.59 13.27 -6.09
CA GLU A 18 17.90 14.68 -5.81
C GLU A 18 18.97 15.22 -6.78
N ALA A 19 20.03 14.45 -7.03
CA ALA A 19 21.11 14.82 -7.94
C ALA A 19 20.64 14.90 -9.42
N ALA A 20 19.59 14.15 -9.77
CA ALA A 20 18.94 14.24 -11.08
C ALA A 20 18.00 15.46 -11.23
N GLY A 21 17.92 16.34 -10.23
CA GLY A 21 17.15 17.57 -10.28
C GLY A 21 15.71 17.45 -9.77
N LEU A 22 15.32 16.32 -9.15
CA LEU A 22 14.01 16.14 -8.52
C LEU A 22 14.09 16.47 -7.03
N GLU A 23 13.24 17.35 -6.55
CA GLU A 23 13.14 17.70 -5.13
C GLU A 23 12.11 16.80 -4.42
N PRO A 24 12.52 15.97 -3.44
CA PRO A 24 11.60 15.21 -2.62
C PRO A 24 10.79 16.16 -1.71
N VAL A 25 9.48 16.20 -1.90
CA VAL A 25 8.58 17.06 -1.10
C VAL A 25 7.96 16.32 0.08
N ALA A 26 7.96 14.97 0.04
CA ALA A 26 7.51 14.10 1.11
C ALA A 26 8.19 12.73 1.00
N SER A 27 8.31 12.05 2.13
CA SER A 27 8.77 10.65 2.19
C SER A 27 7.83 9.84 3.07
N TYR A 28 7.78 8.55 2.83
CA TYR A 28 7.03 7.59 3.62
C TYR A 28 7.85 6.31 3.78
N LEU A 29 8.11 5.94 5.03
CA LEU A 29 8.90 4.74 5.35
C LEU A 29 8.03 3.64 5.93
N SER A 30 8.12 2.45 5.36
CA SER A 30 7.39 1.27 5.83
C SER A 30 8.15 -0.02 5.54
N LEU A 31 7.76 -1.09 6.20
CA LEU A 31 8.33 -2.42 6.01
C LEU A 31 7.32 -3.35 5.35
N THR A 32 7.80 -4.22 4.45
CA THR A 32 7.01 -5.37 4.04
C THR A 32 6.81 -6.29 5.23
N GLU A 33 5.59 -6.72 5.49
CA GLU A 33 5.27 -7.53 6.65
C GLU A 33 4.19 -8.56 6.37
N VAL A 34 4.07 -9.52 7.28
CA VAL A 34 2.97 -10.48 7.31
C VAL A 34 1.98 -10.06 8.37
N SER A 35 0.75 -9.77 7.95
CA SER A 35 -0.34 -9.42 8.86
C SER A 35 -0.59 -10.50 9.91
N GLU A 36 -0.90 -10.11 11.14
CA GLU A 36 -1.31 -11.01 12.23
C GLU A 36 -2.55 -11.86 11.86
N TYR A 37 -3.32 -11.42 10.87
CA TYR A 37 -4.51 -12.12 10.36
C TYR A 37 -4.20 -13.11 9.24
N ALA A 38 -2.93 -13.29 8.85
CA ALA A 38 -2.52 -14.19 7.77
C ALA A 38 -2.26 -15.64 8.25
N ARG A 39 -2.84 -16.06 9.37
CA ARG A 39 -2.69 -17.41 9.93
C ARG A 39 -3.12 -18.46 8.91
N GLY A 40 -2.32 -19.52 8.78
CA GLY A 40 -2.60 -20.61 7.84
C GLY A 40 -2.33 -20.31 6.37
N MET A 41 -1.74 -19.16 6.06
CA MET A 41 -1.34 -18.85 4.70
C MET A 41 -0.15 -19.74 4.27
N PRO A 42 -0.17 -20.30 3.04
CA PRO A 42 0.97 -21.06 2.51
C PRO A 42 2.27 -20.26 2.50
N ALA A 43 3.41 -20.90 2.79
CA ALA A 43 4.73 -20.26 2.88
C ALA A 43 5.09 -19.46 1.62
N GLU A 44 4.78 -19.97 0.42
CA GLU A 44 4.99 -19.27 -0.85
C GLU A 44 4.27 -17.92 -0.92
N ARG A 45 3.05 -17.84 -0.36
CA ARG A 45 2.29 -16.58 -0.32
C ARG A 45 2.81 -15.61 0.73
N LEU A 46 3.35 -16.12 1.83
CA LEU A 46 4.02 -15.30 2.84
C LEU A 46 5.29 -14.69 2.25
N GLU A 47 6.10 -15.49 1.57
CA GLU A 47 7.32 -15.06 0.88
C GLU A 47 7.02 -13.98 -0.16
N ALA A 48 5.99 -14.16 -0.98
CA ALA A 48 5.57 -13.16 -1.97
C ALA A 48 5.09 -11.84 -1.35
N ARG A 49 4.66 -11.83 -0.08
CA ARG A 49 4.32 -10.60 0.65
C ARG A 49 5.54 -9.90 1.20
N LEU A 50 6.53 -10.65 1.68
CA LEU A 50 7.76 -10.11 2.22
C LEU A 50 8.70 -9.62 1.10
N HIS A 51 8.71 -10.31 -0.03
CA HIS A 51 9.56 -10.04 -1.19
C HIS A 51 8.74 -9.86 -2.48
N PRO A 52 7.88 -8.80 -2.55
CA PRO A 52 7.00 -8.62 -3.69
C PRO A 52 7.79 -8.27 -4.95
N ARG A 53 7.40 -8.88 -6.08
CA ARG A 53 7.90 -8.51 -7.40
C ARG A 53 7.02 -7.41 -7.98
N LEU A 54 7.55 -6.21 -8.09
CA LEU A 54 6.85 -5.01 -8.50
C LEU A 54 7.61 -4.26 -9.60
N PRO A 55 6.91 -3.54 -10.50
CA PRO A 55 5.46 -3.55 -10.66
C PRO A 55 4.94 -4.86 -11.24
N PRO A 56 3.64 -5.18 -11.07
CA PRO A 56 3.01 -6.28 -11.80
C PRO A 56 3.10 -6.04 -13.32
N PRO A 57 3.29 -7.10 -14.18
CA PRO A 57 3.57 -6.94 -15.61
C PRO A 57 2.55 -6.12 -16.40
N ASP A 58 1.27 -6.27 -16.06
CA ASP A 58 0.16 -5.61 -16.78
C ASP A 58 -0.29 -4.29 -16.13
N ALA A 59 0.36 -3.86 -15.05
CA ALA A 59 -0.01 -2.64 -14.38
C ALA A 59 0.41 -1.41 -15.19
N ARG A 60 -0.51 -0.45 -15.33
CA ARG A 60 -0.29 0.85 -15.97
C ARG A 60 -0.46 2.01 -15.01
N VAL A 61 -1.13 1.78 -13.90
CA VAL A 61 -1.38 2.78 -12.87
C VAL A 61 -0.99 2.24 -11.50
N ILE A 62 -0.49 3.15 -10.68
CA ILE A 62 -0.16 2.94 -9.28
C ILE A 62 -0.92 3.95 -8.44
N CYS A 63 -1.50 3.50 -7.32
CA CYS A 63 -2.08 4.37 -6.32
C CYS A 63 -1.48 4.04 -4.96
N PHE A 64 -0.95 5.04 -4.28
CA PHE A 64 -0.47 4.93 -2.91
C PHE A 64 -1.34 5.79 -2.00
N TYR A 65 -1.66 5.29 -0.83
CA TYR A 65 -2.21 6.07 0.28
C TYR A 65 -1.80 5.49 1.62
N PRO A 66 -1.49 6.33 2.61
CA PRO A 66 -1.28 5.89 3.97
C PRO A 66 -2.61 5.74 4.69
N MET A 67 -2.66 4.90 5.72
CA MET A 67 -3.84 4.70 6.53
C MET A 67 -3.48 4.33 7.98
N SER A 68 -4.43 4.57 8.87
CA SER A 68 -4.38 4.11 10.27
C SER A 68 -5.70 3.45 10.67
N LYS A 69 -5.67 2.70 11.74
CA LYS A 69 -6.89 2.28 12.43
C LYS A 69 -7.31 3.36 13.44
N ARG A 70 -8.62 3.63 13.51
CA ARG A 70 -9.17 4.60 14.45
C ARG A 70 -8.93 4.22 15.89
N ARG A 71 -8.67 5.25 16.71
CA ARG A 71 -8.43 5.16 18.18
C ARG A 71 -9.40 6.01 18.99
N GLU A 72 -10.44 6.53 18.36
CA GLU A 72 -11.48 7.31 19.00
C GLU A 72 -12.39 6.42 19.87
N GLU A 73 -13.04 7.00 20.88
CA GLU A 73 -13.92 6.27 21.82
C GLU A 73 -15.00 5.46 21.08
N ALA A 74 -15.63 6.07 20.07
CA ALA A 74 -16.57 5.39 19.17
C ALA A 74 -15.84 4.78 17.97
N GLY A 75 -15.29 3.58 18.11
CA GLY A 75 -14.63 2.88 16.99
C GLY A 75 -13.14 2.68 17.19
N ASN A 76 -12.71 2.43 18.42
CA ASN A 76 -11.32 2.12 18.73
C ASN A 76 -10.99 0.67 18.33
N TRP A 77 -10.24 0.52 17.23
CA TRP A 77 -9.79 -0.77 16.74
C TRP A 77 -9.00 -1.58 17.76
N TYR A 78 -8.15 -0.90 18.51
CA TYR A 78 -7.20 -1.53 19.43
C TYR A 78 -7.81 -2.03 20.73
N THR A 79 -9.03 -1.61 21.03
CA THR A 79 -9.80 -2.11 22.18
C THR A 79 -10.65 -3.34 21.83
N LEU A 80 -10.76 -3.69 20.54
CA LEU A 80 -11.49 -4.87 20.12
C LEU A 80 -10.72 -6.15 20.48
N PRO A 81 -11.42 -7.22 20.95
CA PRO A 81 -10.82 -8.54 21.08
C PRO A 81 -10.23 -9.03 19.75
N TYR A 82 -9.15 -9.83 19.83
CA TYR A 82 -8.49 -10.35 18.63
C TYR A 82 -9.46 -11.06 17.67
N GLU A 83 -10.36 -11.91 18.18
CA GLU A 83 -11.29 -12.68 17.38
C GLU A 83 -12.25 -11.77 16.57
N GLU A 84 -12.64 -10.63 17.15
CA GLU A 84 -13.46 -9.66 16.46
C GLU A 84 -12.66 -8.95 15.33
N ARG A 85 -11.44 -8.54 15.62
CA ARG A 85 -10.55 -7.98 14.58
C ARG A 85 -10.30 -8.99 13.45
N TYR A 86 -10.09 -10.26 13.80
CA TYR A 86 -9.91 -11.33 12.82
C TYR A 86 -11.14 -11.49 11.92
N ARG A 87 -12.33 -11.54 12.50
CA ARG A 87 -13.62 -11.64 11.77
C ARG A 87 -13.78 -10.48 10.79
N LEU A 88 -13.51 -9.25 11.24
CA LEU A 88 -13.59 -8.05 10.43
C LEU A 88 -12.59 -8.10 9.26
N MET A 89 -11.36 -8.47 9.51
CA MET A 89 -10.33 -8.57 8.47
C MET A 89 -10.55 -9.74 7.51
N GLU A 90 -11.16 -10.84 7.96
CA GLU A 90 -11.59 -11.91 7.06
C GLU A 90 -12.68 -11.41 6.10
N GLY A 91 -13.68 -10.66 6.60
CA GLY A 91 -14.70 -10.01 5.79
C GLY A 91 -14.09 -9.05 4.77
N HIS A 92 -13.22 -8.17 5.23
CA HIS A 92 -12.47 -7.24 4.38
C HIS A 92 -11.71 -7.96 3.28
N GLY A 93 -10.95 -9.00 3.62
CA GLY A 93 -10.23 -9.82 2.65
C GLY A 93 -11.15 -10.56 1.67
N ARG A 94 -12.36 -10.92 2.06
CA ARG A 94 -13.36 -11.54 1.17
C ARG A 94 -13.81 -10.55 0.10
N VAL A 95 -14.10 -9.32 0.46
CA VAL A 95 -14.46 -8.25 -0.48
C VAL A 95 -13.30 -7.99 -1.43
N GLY A 96 -12.06 -7.84 -0.92
CA GLY A 96 -10.88 -7.61 -1.75
C GLY A 96 -10.61 -8.73 -2.77
N ARG A 97 -10.96 -9.98 -2.45
CA ARG A 97 -10.79 -11.11 -3.38
C ARG A 97 -11.62 -11.01 -4.66
N ASN A 98 -12.70 -10.24 -4.68
CA ASN A 98 -13.51 -10.00 -5.88
C ASN A 98 -12.74 -9.21 -6.95
N TYR A 99 -11.65 -8.56 -6.56
CA TYR A 99 -10.78 -7.77 -7.45
C TYR A 99 -9.51 -8.52 -7.89
N ARG A 100 -9.41 -9.81 -7.53
CA ARG A 100 -8.26 -10.63 -7.95
C ARG A 100 -8.13 -10.68 -9.47
N GLY A 101 -6.91 -10.48 -9.96
CA GLY A 101 -6.60 -10.40 -11.39
C GLY A 101 -6.83 -9.02 -12.03
N ARG A 102 -7.49 -8.09 -11.32
CA ARG A 102 -7.66 -6.69 -11.75
C ARG A 102 -6.83 -5.72 -10.94
N VAL A 103 -6.72 -5.96 -9.65
CA VAL A 103 -5.94 -5.14 -8.72
C VAL A 103 -4.93 -6.01 -7.96
N VAL A 104 -3.68 -5.58 -7.95
CA VAL A 104 -2.64 -6.12 -7.08
C VAL A 104 -2.42 -5.13 -5.94
N GLN A 105 -2.44 -5.63 -4.71
CA GLN A 105 -2.28 -4.82 -3.50
C GLN A 105 -1.03 -5.22 -2.74
N LEU A 106 -0.26 -4.22 -2.35
CA LEU A 106 0.80 -4.32 -1.35
C LEU A 106 0.41 -3.47 -0.14
N VAL A 107 0.40 -4.07 1.04
CA VAL A 107 0.25 -3.37 2.32
C VAL A 107 1.56 -3.52 3.09
N THR A 108 2.10 -2.40 3.57
CA THR A 108 3.34 -2.33 4.34
C THR A 108 3.08 -1.67 5.69
N GLY A 109 3.75 -2.14 6.73
CA GLY A 109 3.61 -1.61 8.09
C GLY A 109 4.58 -0.45 8.35
N SER A 110 4.09 0.60 8.96
CA SER A 110 4.85 1.81 9.29
C SER A 110 4.63 2.30 10.73
N THR A 111 3.94 1.53 11.54
CA THR A 111 3.72 1.87 12.96
C THR A 111 5.06 2.09 13.67
N GLY A 112 5.28 3.32 14.19
CA GLY A 112 6.54 3.72 14.81
C GLY A 112 7.65 4.13 13.85
N LEU A 113 7.39 4.12 12.53
CA LEU A 113 8.32 4.54 11.48
C LEU A 113 7.84 5.80 10.77
N ASP A 114 6.53 6.03 10.76
CA ASP A 114 5.87 7.17 10.12
C ASP A 114 4.65 7.59 10.95
N ASP A 115 4.01 8.71 10.59
CA ASP A 115 2.80 9.21 11.26
C ASP A 115 1.57 8.30 11.04
N TRP A 116 1.56 7.54 9.94
CA TRP A 116 0.55 6.56 9.61
C TRP A 116 1.01 5.14 9.93
N GLU A 117 0.06 4.24 10.16
CA GLU A 117 0.36 2.86 10.59
C GLU A 117 0.63 1.91 9.44
N TRP A 118 0.05 2.16 8.25
CA TRP A 118 0.23 1.35 7.05
C TRP A 118 0.28 2.18 5.79
N GLY A 119 1.13 1.76 4.85
CA GLY A 119 1.11 2.19 3.47
C GLY A 119 0.39 1.17 2.60
N VAL A 120 -0.62 1.61 1.86
CA VAL A 120 -1.34 0.79 0.90
C VAL A 120 -0.96 1.22 -0.51
N THR A 121 -0.41 0.29 -1.28
CA THR A 121 -0.11 0.51 -2.70
C THR A 121 -0.95 -0.43 -3.55
N LEU A 122 -1.67 0.13 -4.49
CA LEU A 122 -2.52 -0.59 -5.44
C LEU A 122 -1.96 -0.43 -6.84
N PHE A 123 -1.98 -1.52 -7.61
CA PHE A 123 -1.59 -1.56 -9.01
C PHE A 123 -2.74 -2.10 -9.85
N ALA A 124 -3.01 -1.50 -11.00
CA ALA A 124 -4.02 -1.99 -11.96
C ALA A 124 -3.64 -1.60 -13.39
N ALA A 125 -4.32 -2.23 -14.36
CA ALA A 125 -4.24 -1.83 -15.75
C ALA A 125 -5.13 -0.60 -16.03
N ASP A 126 -6.26 -0.49 -15.32
CA ASP A 126 -7.25 0.58 -15.47
C ASP A 126 -7.46 1.32 -14.13
N PRO A 127 -7.41 2.66 -14.10
CA PRO A 127 -7.70 3.44 -12.90
C PRO A 127 -9.14 3.25 -12.37
N ALA A 128 -10.08 2.83 -13.21
CA ALA A 128 -11.43 2.49 -12.78
C ALA A 128 -11.44 1.35 -11.78
N ASP A 129 -10.60 0.32 -11.96
CA ASP A 129 -10.47 -0.80 -11.02
C ASP A 129 -9.94 -0.35 -9.65
N LEU A 130 -9.01 0.62 -9.62
CA LEU A 130 -8.50 1.22 -8.38
C LEU A 130 -9.62 1.96 -7.63
N LYS A 131 -10.38 2.77 -8.36
CA LYS A 131 -11.52 3.49 -7.81
C LYS A 131 -12.58 2.53 -7.26
N ASP A 132 -12.91 1.48 -8.02
CA ASP A 132 -13.97 0.54 -7.67
C ASP A 132 -13.62 -0.27 -6.43
N VAL A 133 -12.39 -0.78 -6.31
CA VAL A 133 -11.96 -1.53 -5.11
C VAL A 133 -12.00 -0.65 -3.87
N VAL A 134 -11.48 0.57 -3.95
CA VAL A 134 -11.48 1.50 -2.82
C VAL A 134 -12.91 1.88 -2.44
N TYR A 135 -13.77 2.19 -3.42
CA TYR A 135 -15.18 2.51 -3.17
C TYR A 135 -15.93 1.35 -2.52
N THR A 136 -15.78 0.14 -3.05
CA THR A 136 -16.45 -1.06 -2.50
C THR A 136 -16.00 -1.34 -1.06
N LEU A 137 -14.70 -1.22 -0.79
CA LEU A 137 -14.16 -1.43 0.55
C LEU A 137 -14.57 -0.36 1.58
N ARG A 138 -15.07 0.82 1.14
CA ARG A 138 -15.64 1.83 2.06
C ARG A 138 -16.88 1.35 2.80
N PHE A 139 -17.61 0.38 2.25
CA PHE A 139 -18.81 -0.19 2.86
C PHE A 139 -18.51 -1.40 3.75
N ASP A 140 -17.30 -1.92 3.71
CA ASP A 140 -16.84 -2.97 4.60
C ASP A 140 -16.64 -2.41 6.02
N GLU A 141 -17.09 -3.15 7.03
CA GLU A 141 -17.10 -2.69 8.43
C GLU A 141 -15.71 -2.35 8.95
N ALA A 142 -14.67 -3.13 8.58
CA ALA A 142 -13.30 -2.87 9.00
C ALA A 142 -12.75 -1.53 8.47
N SER A 143 -13.30 -1.04 7.34
CA SER A 143 -12.97 0.25 6.73
C SER A 143 -13.93 1.34 7.17
N ALA A 144 -15.24 1.10 7.07
CA ALA A 144 -16.26 2.11 7.35
C ALA A 144 -16.22 2.65 8.78
N VAL A 145 -15.97 1.76 9.74
CA VAL A 145 -15.96 2.10 11.18
C VAL A 145 -14.55 2.38 11.70
N TYR A 146 -13.56 1.59 11.26
CA TYR A 146 -12.27 1.52 11.93
C TYR A 146 -11.08 2.01 11.09
N ALA A 147 -11.28 2.52 9.87
CA ALA A 147 -10.17 3.02 9.07
C ALA A 147 -10.19 4.53 8.93
N GLU A 148 -8.99 5.11 8.98
CA GLU A 148 -8.69 6.48 8.64
C GLU A 148 -7.71 6.49 7.47
N PHE A 149 -7.94 7.37 6.50
CA PHE A 149 -7.18 7.39 5.25
C PHE A 149 -6.52 8.74 5.06
N GLY A 150 -5.25 8.73 4.73
CA GLY A 150 -4.51 9.89 4.33
C GLY A 150 -4.71 10.25 2.85
N PRO A 151 -3.87 11.15 2.32
CA PRO A 151 -3.94 11.58 0.93
C PRO A 151 -3.65 10.46 -0.05
N PHE A 152 -4.33 10.49 -1.21
CA PHE A 152 -4.17 9.53 -2.29
C PHE A 152 -3.22 10.09 -3.35
N TYR A 153 -2.24 9.29 -3.75
CA TYR A 153 -1.27 9.62 -4.79
C TYR A 153 -1.45 8.64 -5.95
N LEU A 154 -1.93 9.14 -7.07
CA LEU A 154 -2.10 8.37 -8.30
C LEU A 154 -0.97 8.68 -9.27
N GLY A 155 -0.37 7.65 -9.86
CA GLY A 155 0.69 7.77 -10.85
C GLY A 155 0.50 6.82 -12.02
N LEU A 156 1.13 7.15 -13.14
CA LEU A 156 1.29 6.26 -14.29
C LEU A 156 2.58 5.46 -14.14
N LEU A 157 2.55 4.22 -14.60
CA LEU A 157 3.74 3.37 -14.72
C LEU A 157 4.23 3.43 -16.15
N ALA A 158 5.47 3.84 -16.33
CA ALA A 158 6.15 3.92 -17.62
C ALA A 158 7.65 3.62 -17.45
N PRO A 159 8.39 3.30 -18.52
CA PRO A 159 9.84 3.24 -18.49
C PRO A 159 10.46 4.53 -17.95
N VAL A 160 11.58 4.41 -17.23
CA VAL A 160 12.25 5.56 -16.58
C VAL A 160 12.57 6.66 -17.57
N GLU A 161 13.07 6.30 -18.74
CA GLU A 161 13.42 7.23 -19.82
C GLU A 161 12.21 8.05 -20.29
N GLU A 162 11.06 7.41 -20.41
CA GLU A 162 9.81 8.10 -20.76
C GLU A 162 9.35 9.05 -19.66
N VAL A 163 9.48 8.64 -18.39
CA VAL A 163 9.10 9.48 -17.26
C VAL A 163 9.98 10.72 -17.21
N LEU A 164 11.31 10.56 -17.34
CA LEU A 164 12.27 11.67 -17.32
C LEU A 164 12.03 12.65 -18.48
N ALA A 165 11.89 12.14 -19.69
CA ALA A 165 11.61 12.98 -20.86
C ALA A 165 10.30 13.79 -20.70
N ARG A 166 9.24 13.17 -20.19
CA ARG A 166 7.97 13.86 -19.92
C ARG A 166 8.05 14.87 -18.77
N ALA A 167 9.00 14.68 -17.84
CA ALA A 167 9.28 15.60 -16.76
C ALA A 167 10.23 16.75 -17.19
N GLY A 168 10.75 16.73 -18.43
CA GLY A 168 11.72 17.72 -18.92
C GLY A 168 13.12 17.55 -18.31
N LEU A 169 13.47 16.32 -17.94
CA LEU A 169 14.75 15.94 -17.33
C LEU A 169 15.52 15.04 -18.33
N ASP A 170 15.93 15.60 -19.48
CA ASP A 170 16.72 14.92 -20.50
C ASP A 170 18.24 14.87 -20.14
#